data_d7186347c840ab4e09223a8c39f742a2
#
_entry.id   d7186347c840ab4e09223a8c39f742a2
#
_cell.length_a   1.000
_cell.length_b   1.000
_cell.length_c   1.000
_cell.angle_alpha   90.00
_cell.angle_beta   90.00
_cell.angle_gamma   90.00
#
_symmetry.space_group_name_H-M   'P 1'
#
loop_
_entity.id
_entity.type
_entity.pdbx_description
1 polymer ?
#
loop_
_entity_poly.entity_id
_entity_poly.type
_entity_poly.pdbx_seq_one_letter_code
_entity_poly.pdbx_strand_id
1 'polypeptide(L)'
;MRVILADDSTLLREGLVRLLAEEGHEVVAAVGDGTALVEAVGRCPDVDAVVVDVRMPPTHSDEGLRAALEIRRLHPGVGVLVLSQYVEKRYATELLTAEDGGAGVGYLLKDRVVEVDEFLDALERVAAGRAAFDPEVVRRLLARSTHTDPLGRLTPRERDVLGAMAQGHANTAIAERLHVSRSAVEKHINAIFDKLELPASSGYSRRVLAVLRYLGS
;
A
#
# COMPACT_ATOMS: atom_id res chain seq x y z
N MET A 1 -22.94 15.96 -4.40
CA MET A 1 -22.00 15.79 -3.26
C MET A 1 -20.97 16.91 -3.30
N ARG A 2 -20.44 17.28 -2.15
CA ARG A 2 -19.33 18.22 -2.00
C ARG A 2 -18.02 17.46 -1.81
N VAL A 3 -17.10 17.65 -2.74
CA VAL A 3 -15.88 16.83 -2.87
C VAL A 3 -14.64 17.72 -2.78
N ILE A 4 -13.58 17.22 -2.11
CA ILE A 4 -12.25 17.82 -2.18
C ILE A 4 -11.32 16.87 -2.94
N LEU A 5 -10.52 17.42 -3.86
CA LEU A 5 -9.54 16.66 -4.65
C LEU A 5 -8.12 16.99 -4.19
N ALA A 6 -7.27 15.97 -4.08
CA ALA A 6 -5.85 16.12 -3.86
C ALA A 6 -5.06 15.23 -4.83
N ASP A 7 -4.36 15.83 -5.76
CA ASP A 7 -3.49 15.17 -6.74
C ASP A 7 -2.39 16.14 -7.18
N ASP A 8 -1.15 15.72 -7.27
CA ASP A 8 -0.04 16.59 -7.70
C ASP A 8 -0.04 16.83 -9.21
N SER A 9 -0.66 15.94 -9.99
CA SER A 9 -0.86 16.11 -11.42
C SER A 9 -1.94 17.15 -11.72
N THR A 10 -1.53 18.34 -12.13
CA THR A 10 -2.47 19.42 -12.49
C THR A 10 -3.46 18.96 -13.56
N LEU A 11 -2.99 18.21 -14.58
CA LEU A 11 -3.85 17.73 -15.66
C LEU A 11 -4.96 16.80 -15.15
N LEU A 12 -4.62 15.84 -14.31
CA LEU A 12 -5.59 14.89 -13.75
C LEU A 12 -6.55 15.62 -12.81
N ARG A 13 -6.03 16.48 -11.93
CA ARG A 13 -6.83 17.28 -11.01
C ARG A 13 -7.86 18.14 -11.72
N GLU A 14 -7.45 18.90 -12.74
CA GLU A 14 -8.36 19.72 -13.54
C GLU A 14 -9.36 18.88 -14.33
N GLY A 15 -8.94 17.72 -14.84
CA GLY A 15 -9.83 16.76 -15.51
C GLY A 15 -10.92 16.24 -14.57
N LEU A 16 -10.55 15.85 -13.35
CA LEU A 16 -11.50 15.37 -12.33
C LEU A 16 -12.45 16.49 -11.85
N VAL A 17 -11.96 17.73 -11.71
CA VAL A 17 -12.82 18.89 -11.38
C VAL A 17 -13.93 19.05 -12.40
N ARG A 18 -13.58 19.00 -13.70
CA ARG A 18 -14.58 19.12 -14.78
C ARG A 18 -15.55 17.96 -14.82
N LEU A 19 -15.01 16.73 -14.74
CA LEU A 19 -15.82 15.51 -14.71
C LEU A 19 -16.86 15.56 -13.60
N LEU A 20 -16.43 15.84 -12.37
CA LEU A 20 -17.32 15.88 -11.21
C LEU A 20 -18.37 16.99 -11.34
N ALA A 21 -18.03 18.16 -11.92
CA ALA A 21 -18.96 19.24 -12.16
C ALA A 21 -20.01 18.86 -13.22
N GLU A 22 -19.63 18.15 -14.29
CA GLU A 22 -20.54 17.65 -15.33
C GLU A 22 -21.53 16.63 -14.76
N GLU A 23 -21.10 15.84 -13.79
CA GLU A 23 -21.94 14.84 -13.07
C GLU A 23 -22.72 15.45 -11.87
N GLY A 24 -22.73 16.77 -11.74
CA GLY A 24 -23.52 17.49 -10.74
C GLY A 24 -22.93 17.48 -9.32
N HIS A 25 -21.65 17.20 -9.17
CA HIS A 25 -20.94 17.30 -7.91
C HIS A 25 -20.22 18.64 -7.79
N GLU A 26 -20.12 19.16 -6.55
CA GLU A 26 -19.41 20.41 -6.26
C GLU A 26 -17.98 20.10 -5.77
N VAL A 27 -16.97 20.51 -6.51
CA VAL A 27 -15.59 20.45 -6.04
C VAL A 27 -15.29 21.72 -5.25
N VAL A 28 -15.27 21.61 -3.92
CA VAL A 28 -15.11 22.76 -3.01
C VAL A 28 -13.65 23.16 -2.82
N ALA A 29 -12.71 22.26 -3.07
CA ALA A 29 -11.28 22.56 -3.15
C ALA A 29 -10.54 21.52 -3.99
N ALA A 30 -9.47 21.99 -4.67
CA ALA A 30 -8.56 21.13 -5.43
C ALA A 30 -7.12 21.52 -5.10
N VAL A 31 -6.37 20.61 -4.47
CA VAL A 31 -5.04 20.88 -3.90
C VAL A 31 -3.98 19.93 -4.46
N GLY A 32 -2.70 20.24 -4.28
CA GLY A 32 -1.60 19.48 -4.85
C GLY A 32 -0.78 18.68 -3.83
N ASP A 33 -1.13 18.71 -2.55
CA ASP A 33 -0.40 18.02 -1.48
C ASP A 33 -1.29 17.63 -0.30
N GLY A 34 -0.78 16.70 0.54
CA GLY A 34 -1.53 16.13 1.65
C GLY A 34 -1.80 17.13 2.79
N THR A 35 -0.90 18.07 3.05
CA THR A 35 -1.07 19.08 4.11
C THR A 35 -2.21 20.03 3.74
N ALA A 36 -2.19 20.53 2.51
CA ALA A 36 -3.25 21.39 1.98
C ALA A 36 -4.62 20.66 1.97
N LEU A 37 -4.63 19.33 1.75
CA LEU A 37 -5.85 18.52 1.81
C LEU A 37 -6.44 18.51 3.23
N VAL A 38 -5.65 18.20 4.25
CA VAL A 38 -6.11 18.17 5.65
C VAL A 38 -6.65 19.54 6.08
N GLU A 39 -5.94 20.62 5.72
CA GLU A 39 -6.40 21.98 5.99
C GLU A 39 -7.72 22.33 5.25
N ALA A 40 -7.87 21.88 3.99
CA ALA A 40 -9.08 22.13 3.21
C ALA A 40 -10.29 21.43 3.84
N VAL A 41 -10.15 20.18 4.28
CA VAL A 41 -11.21 19.45 5.00
C VAL A 41 -11.59 20.16 6.30
N GLY A 42 -10.60 20.63 7.08
CA GLY A 42 -10.87 21.38 8.30
C GLY A 42 -11.62 22.70 8.10
N ARG A 43 -11.51 23.30 6.91
CA ARG A 43 -12.23 24.55 6.53
C ARG A 43 -13.63 24.30 5.94
N CYS A 44 -13.90 23.07 5.48
CA CYS A 44 -15.14 22.70 4.79
C CYS A 44 -15.89 21.62 5.60
N PRO A 45 -16.66 21.98 6.64
CA PRO A 45 -17.31 21.00 7.52
C PRO A 45 -18.37 20.15 6.82
N ASP A 46 -18.90 20.62 5.69
CA ASP A 46 -19.97 19.95 4.93
C ASP A 46 -19.42 19.14 3.73
N VAL A 47 -18.14 18.74 3.76
CA VAL A 47 -17.57 17.89 2.72
C VAL A 47 -18.06 16.45 2.90
N ASP A 48 -18.56 15.86 1.79
CA ASP A 48 -19.07 14.48 1.78
C ASP A 48 -17.94 13.46 1.58
N ALA A 49 -17.00 13.79 0.70
CA ALA A 49 -15.87 12.89 0.36
C ALA A 49 -14.62 13.63 -0.07
N VAL A 50 -13.49 12.97 0.10
CA VAL A 50 -12.21 13.39 -0.49
C VAL A 50 -11.71 12.35 -1.48
N VAL A 51 -11.11 12.80 -2.58
CA VAL A 51 -10.36 11.97 -3.52
C VAL A 51 -8.90 12.35 -3.39
N VAL A 52 -8.03 11.39 -3.11
CA VAL A 52 -6.64 11.66 -2.78
C VAL A 52 -5.68 10.72 -3.49
N ASP A 53 -4.67 11.29 -4.18
CA ASP A 53 -3.53 10.51 -4.68
C ASP A 53 -2.63 10.07 -3.53
N VAL A 54 -2.11 8.86 -3.61
CA VAL A 54 -1.16 8.32 -2.61
C VAL A 54 0.14 9.14 -2.60
N ARG A 55 0.69 9.43 -3.78
CA ARG A 55 2.04 9.99 -3.95
C ARG A 55 2.01 11.46 -4.30
N MET A 56 2.20 12.30 -3.31
CA MET A 56 2.22 13.76 -3.47
C MET A 56 3.51 14.36 -2.88
N PRO A 57 3.81 15.64 -3.19
CA PRO A 57 4.93 16.33 -2.54
C PRO A 57 4.84 16.30 -1.01
N PRO A 58 6.00 16.37 -0.29
CA PRO A 58 7.33 16.67 -0.80
C PRO A 58 8.14 15.45 -1.26
N THR A 59 7.84 14.24 -0.81
CA THR A 59 8.69 13.06 -1.07
C THR A 59 8.13 12.14 -2.16
N HIS A 60 6.88 12.33 -2.58
CA HIS A 60 6.14 11.50 -3.53
C HIS A 60 6.11 10.02 -3.13
N SER A 61 5.94 9.75 -1.84
CA SER A 61 5.89 8.39 -1.29
C SER A 61 4.51 7.99 -0.78
N ASP A 62 4.10 8.49 0.38
CA ASP A 62 2.86 8.10 1.07
C ASP A 62 2.10 9.30 1.70
N GLU A 63 2.40 10.51 1.25
CA GLU A 63 1.83 11.74 1.82
C GLU A 63 0.31 11.76 1.77
N GLY A 64 -0.26 11.36 0.63
CA GLY A 64 -1.71 11.31 0.48
C GLY A 64 -2.37 10.27 1.37
N LEU A 65 -1.71 9.14 1.57
CA LEU A 65 -2.22 8.13 2.51
C LEU A 65 -2.20 8.64 3.95
N ARG A 66 -1.12 9.30 4.37
CA ARG A 66 -1.05 9.90 5.72
C ARG A 66 -2.15 10.93 5.92
N ALA A 67 -2.37 11.80 4.92
CA ALA A 67 -3.47 12.74 4.93
C ALA A 67 -4.84 12.03 5.01
N ALA A 68 -5.05 10.96 4.26
CA ALA A 68 -6.26 10.14 4.29
C ALA A 68 -6.53 9.56 5.70
N LEU A 69 -5.51 8.97 6.33
CA LEU A 69 -5.61 8.42 7.68
C LEU A 69 -5.87 9.51 8.74
N GLU A 70 -5.24 10.67 8.59
CA GLU A 70 -5.47 11.81 9.47
C GLU A 70 -6.89 12.36 9.34
N ILE A 71 -7.39 12.52 8.11
CA ILE A 71 -8.78 12.95 7.85
C ILE A 71 -9.77 11.99 8.49
N ARG A 72 -9.59 10.69 8.30
CA ARG A 72 -10.46 9.69 8.94
C ARG A 72 -10.51 9.80 10.45
N ARG A 73 -9.34 10.04 11.09
CA ARG A 73 -9.25 10.20 12.53
C ARG A 73 -9.95 11.47 13.02
N LEU A 74 -9.82 12.59 12.29
CA LEU A 74 -10.35 13.89 12.69
C LEU A 74 -11.79 14.11 12.22
N HIS A 75 -12.17 13.54 11.09
CA HIS A 75 -13.44 13.72 10.40
C HIS A 75 -14.04 12.38 9.97
N PRO A 76 -14.45 11.50 10.88
CA PRO A 76 -14.87 10.12 10.58
C PRO A 76 -16.11 10.03 9.67
N GLY A 77 -16.86 11.12 9.53
CA GLY A 77 -18.02 11.19 8.62
C GLY A 77 -17.66 11.48 7.17
N VAL A 78 -16.41 11.82 6.86
CA VAL A 78 -15.95 12.14 5.50
C VAL A 78 -15.51 10.86 4.80
N GLY A 79 -16.09 10.56 3.62
CA GLY A 79 -15.65 9.46 2.77
C GLY A 79 -14.26 9.72 2.19
N VAL A 80 -13.42 8.68 2.14
CA VAL A 80 -12.06 8.81 1.60
C VAL A 80 -11.86 7.83 0.44
N LEU A 81 -11.68 8.34 -0.76
CA LEU A 81 -11.34 7.57 -1.97
C LEU A 81 -9.87 7.80 -2.33
N VAL A 82 -9.05 6.79 -2.11
CA VAL A 82 -7.63 6.82 -2.46
C VAL A 82 -7.42 6.38 -3.91
N LEU A 83 -6.69 7.17 -4.69
CA LEU A 83 -6.23 6.83 -6.03
C LEU A 83 -4.75 6.46 -6.01
N SER A 84 -4.36 5.40 -6.72
CA SER A 84 -2.97 4.97 -6.80
C SER A 84 -2.61 4.43 -8.18
N GLN A 85 -1.40 4.65 -8.65
CA GLN A 85 -0.90 4.02 -9.88
C GLN A 85 -0.62 2.53 -9.71
N TYR A 86 -0.38 2.07 -8.48
CA TYR A 86 0.02 0.69 -8.18
C TYR A 86 -0.74 0.14 -6.98
N VAL A 87 -0.88 -1.18 -6.94
CA VAL A 87 -1.42 -1.85 -5.75
C VAL A 87 -0.37 -1.84 -4.64
N GLU A 88 -0.44 -0.88 -3.76
CA GLU A 88 0.42 -0.77 -2.57
C GLU A 88 -0.25 -1.46 -1.38
N LYS A 89 0.12 -2.73 -1.20
CA LYS A 89 -0.53 -3.62 -0.23
C LYS A 89 -0.53 -3.10 1.21
N ARG A 90 0.57 -2.50 1.64
CA ARG A 90 0.70 -1.92 2.98
C ARG A 90 -0.41 -0.91 3.22
N TYR A 91 -0.62 -0.02 2.28
CA TYR A 91 -1.57 1.08 2.41
C TYR A 91 -3.03 0.61 2.34
N ALA A 92 -3.33 -0.30 1.41
CA ALA A 92 -4.67 -0.89 1.36
C ALA A 92 -5.00 -1.66 2.65
N THR A 93 -4.00 -2.34 3.26
CA THR A 93 -4.18 -3.02 4.55
C THR A 93 -4.42 -2.01 5.69
N GLU A 94 -3.64 -0.94 5.78
CA GLU A 94 -3.79 0.09 6.82
C GLU A 94 -5.18 0.74 6.76
N LEU A 95 -5.68 1.02 5.55
CA LEU A 95 -7.03 1.57 5.35
C LEU A 95 -8.15 0.59 5.73
N LEU A 96 -7.97 -0.71 5.45
CA LEU A 96 -8.95 -1.74 5.78
C LEU A 96 -8.98 -2.11 7.26
N THR A 97 -7.85 -2.02 7.96
CA THR A 97 -7.70 -2.40 9.36
C THR A 97 -7.90 -1.24 10.34
N ALA A 98 -8.17 -0.03 9.84
CA ALA A 98 -8.55 1.09 10.69
C ALA A 98 -9.77 0.71 11.55
N GLU A 99 -9.87 1.26 12.76
CA GLU A 99 -10.83 0.88 13.82
C GLU A 99 -12.30 0.80 13.36
N ASP A 100 -12.65 1.51 12.29
CA ASP A 100 -14.01 1.55 11.71
C ASP A 100 -14.29 0.43 10.69
N GLY A 101 -13.43 -0.57 10.57
CA GLY A 101 -13.64 -1.69 9.64
C GLY A 101 -13.66 -1.31 8.15
N GLY A 102 -13.05 -0.16 7.77
CA GLY A 102 -13.02 0.31 6.39
C GLY A 102 -14.29 1.01 5.91
N ALA A 103 -15.24 1.35 6.80
CA ALA A 103 -16.42 2.12 6.45
C ALA A 103 -16.03 3.51 5.90
N GLY A 104 -16.64 3.91 4.78
CA GLY A 104 -16.34 5.19 4.13
C GLY A 104 -14.97 5.27 3.47
N VAL A 105 -14.34 4.13 3.15
CA VAL A 105 -13.03 4.10 2.51
C VAL A 105 -13.08 3.36 1.18
N GLY A 106 -12.39 3.93 0.20
CA GLY A 106 -12.16 3.32 -1.08
C GLY A 106 -10.70 3.36 -1.49
N TYR A 107 -10.32 2.41 -2.33
CA TYR A 107 -9.01 2.35 -2.96
C TYR A 107 -9.17 1.91 -4.41
N LEU A 108 -8.89 2.80 -5.35
CA LEU A 108 -8.93 2.54 -6.78
C LEU A 108 -7.54 2.71 -7.42
N LEU A 109 -7.32 1.95 -8.47
CA LEU A 109 -6.20 2.21 -9.36
C LEU A 109 -6.51 3.41 -10.28
N LYS A 110 -5.51 4.27 -10.56
CA LYS A 110 -5.70 5.47 -11.40
C LYS A 110 -6.15 5.13 -12.83
N ASP A 111 -5.86 3.93 -13.32
CA ASP A 111 -6.37 3.44 -14.61
C ASP A 111 -7.89 3.19 -14.60
N ARG A 112 -8.50 2.96 -13.43
CA ARG A 112 -9.97 2.85 -13.25
C ARG A 112 -10.69 4.19 -13.36
N VAL A 113 -10.00 5.30 -13.18
CA VAL A 113 -10.58 6.65 -13.38
C VAL A 113 -11.02 6.87 -14.83
N VAL A 114 -10.44 6.14 -15.78
CA VAL A 114 -10.84 6.14 -17.20
C VAL A 114 -12.24 5.55 -17.37
N GLU A 115 -12.63 4.60 -16.51
CA GLU A 115 -13.99 4.05 -16.43
C GLU A 115 -14.82 4.94 -15.50
N VAL A 116 -15.36 6.02 -16.05
CA VAL A 116 -16.03 7.10 -15.31
C VAL A 116 -17.09 6.57 -14.35
N ASP A 117 -17.94 5.65 -14.82
CA ASP A 117 -19.02 5.06 -14.02
C ASP A 117 -18.49 4.32 -12.78
N GLU A 118 -17.37 3.57 -12.91
CA GLU A 118 -16.75 2.87 -11.77
C GLU A 118 -16.18 3.84 -10.75
N PHE A 119 -15.57 4.93 -11.21
CA PHE A 119 -15.04 5.98 -10.33
C PHE A 119 -16.17 6.69 -9.57
N LEU A 120 -17.24 7.08 -10.24
CA LEU A 120 -18.38 7.75 -9.63
C LEU A 120 -19.11 6.84 -8.63
N ASP A 121 -19.37 5.56 -8.98
CA ASP A 121 -19.95 4.58 -8.04
C ASP A 121 -19.08 4.43 -6.77
N ALA A 122 -17.77 4.34 -6.95
CA ALA A 122 -16.86 4.23 -5.82
C ALA A 122 -16.90 5.48 -4.93
N LEU A 123 -16.93 6.68 -5.52
CA LEU A 123 -17.03 7.95 -4.81
C LEU A 123 -18.36 8.06 -4.03
N GLU A 124 -19.47 7.71 -4.65
CA GLU A 124 -20.78 7.69 -3.99
C GLU A 124 -20.84 6.69 -2.82
N ARG A 125 -20.22 5.52 -3.02
CA ARG A 125 -20.16 4.50 -1.97
C ARG A 125 -19.38 4.99 -0.76
N VAL A 126 -18.21 5.60 -0.92
CA VAL A 126 -17.43 6.10 0.21
C VAL A 126 -18.12 7.28 0.90
N ALA A 127 -18.75 8.18 0.16
CA ALA A 127 -19.55 9.27 0.71
C ALA A 127 -20.73 8.76 1.54
N ALA A 128 -21.32 7.61 1.15
CA ALA A 128 -22.38 6.93 1.90
C ALA A 128 -21.86 6.06 3.07
N GLY A 129 -20.60 6.17 3.46
CA GLY A 129 -19.99 5.37 4.52
C GLY A 129 -19.73 3.91 4.16
N ARG A 130 -19.79 3.54 2.88
CA ARG A 130 -19.54 2.17 2.40
C ARG A 130 -18.11 2.01 1.88
N ALA A 131 -17.61 0.78 1.86
CA ALA A 131 -16.30 0.46 1.29
C ALA A 131 -16.35 0.37 -0.25
N ALA A 132 -15.28 0.85 -0.93
CA ALA A 132 -15.12 0.76 -2.38
C ALA A 132 -13.66 0.39 -2.74
N PHE A 133 -13.39 -0.89 -2.94
CA PHE A 133 -12.05 -1.38 -3.29
C PHE A 133 -12.01 -1.96 -4.68
N ASP A 134 -11.00 -1.58 -5.46
CA ASP A 134 -10.72 -2.21 -6.75
C ASP A 134 -10.58 -3.73 -6.59
N PRO A 135 -11.26 -4.54 -7.43
CA PRO A 135 -11.15 -6.01 -7.37
C PRO A 135 -9.72 -6.53 -7.47
N GLU A 136 -8.84 -5.87 -8.21
CA GLU A 136 -7.42 -6.23 -8.32
C GLU A 136 -6.68 -6.01 -7.00
N VAL A 137 -6.99 -4.91 -6.30
CA VAL A 137 -6.45 -4.63 -4.95
C VAL A 137 -6.88 -5.72 -3.98
N VAL A 138 -8.19 -6.04 -3.96
CA VAL A 138 -8.74 -7.12 -3.12
C VAL A 138 -8.08 -8.46 -3.44
N ARG A 139 -7.97 -8.81 -4.73
CA ARG A 139 -7.33 -10.06 -5.16
C ARG A 139 -5.89 -10.15 -4.69
N ARG A 140 -5.12 -9.08 -4.81
CA ARG A 140 -3.72 -9.05 -4.33
C ARG A 140 -3.58 -9.06 -2.82
N LEU A 141 -4.53 -8.52 -2.08
CA LEU A 141 -4.59 -8.64 -0.62
C LEU A 141 -4.91 -10.08 -0.20
N LEU A 142 -5.93 -10.69 -0.82
CA LEU A 142 -6.32 -12.08 -0.54
C LEU A 142 -5.27 -13.10 -0.98
N ALA A 143 -4.58 -12.88 -2.11
CA ALA A 143 -3.49 -13.75 -2.57
C ALA A 143 -2.35 -13.87 -1.55
N ARG A 144 -2.21 -12.95 -0.60
CA ARG A 144 -1.28 -13.06 0.54
C ARG A 144 -1.85 -13.83 1.73
N SER A 145 -3.16 -13.90 1.86
CA SER A 145 -3.79 -14.72 2.92
C SER A 145 -3.64 -16.22 2.64
N THR A 146 -3.42 -16.60 1.38
CA THR A 146 -3.14 -17.98 0.96
C THR A 146 -1.65 -18.26 0.73
N HIS A 147 -0.81 -17.23 0.60
CA HIS A 147 0.64 -17.38 0.66
C HIS A 147 1.08 -17.10 2.09
N THR A 148 1.19 -18.15 2.87
CA THR A 148 1.97 -18.20 4.12
C THR A 148 3.24 -17.38 3.87
N ASP A 149 3.49 -16.35 4.72
CA ASP A 149 4.75 -15.59 4.69
C ASP A 149 5.90 -16.56 4.45
N PRO A 150 6.64 -16.47 3.34
CA PRO A 150 7.70 -17.43 3.04
C PRO A 150 8.72 -17.53 4.17
N LEU A 151 8.89 -16.44 4.94
CA LEU A 151 9.73 -16.42 6.15
C LEU A 151 9.06 -17.16 7.32
N GLY A 152 7.74 -17.26 7.33
CA GLY A 152 6.98 -18.08 8.27
C GLY A 152 7.24 -19.57 8.14
N ARG A 153 7.66 -20.04 6.94
CA ARG A 153 8.05 -21.43 6.67
C ARG A 153 9.45 -21.78 7.18
N LEU A 154 10.26 -20.78 7.57
CA LEU A 154 11.61 -21.00 8.05
C LEU A 154 11.56 -21.47 9.52
N THR A 155 12.33 -22.49 9.81
CA THR A 155 12.58 -22.90 11.18
C THR A 155 13.35 -21.81 11.95
N PRO A 156 13.33 -21.79 13.29
CA PRO A 156 14.13 -20.83 14.06
C PRO A 156 15.60 -20.84 13.63
N ARG A 157 16.17 -22.01 13.37
CA ARG A 157 17.57 -22.14 12.94
C ARG A 157 17.85 -21.55 11.55
N GLU A 158 16.93 -21.72 10.61
CA GLU A 158 17.03 -21.14 9.28
C GLU A 158 16.89 -19.60 9.33
N ARG A 159 16.06 -19.07 10.25
CA ARG A 159 15.98 -17.63 10.49
C ARG A 159 17.28 -17.06 11.05
N ASP A 160 17.93 -17.76 12.01
CA ASP A 160 19.23 -17.35 12.54
C ASP A 160 20.29 -17.29 11.43
N VAL A 161 20.33 -18.31 10.56
CA VAL A 161 21.23 -18.35 9.41
C VAL A 161 20.95 -17.21 8.43
N LEU A 162 19.69 -16.97 8.10
CA LEU A 162 19.28 -15.90 7.17
C LEU A 162 19.57 -14.51 7.75
N GLY A 163 19.34 -14.29 9.04
CA GLY A 163 19.70 -13.07 9.74
C GLY A 163 21.21 -12.79 9.73
N ALA A 164 22.04 -13.83 9.93
CA ALA A 164 23.48 -13.71 9.84
C ALA A 164 23.95 -13.44 8.39
N MET A 165 23.27 -14.02 7.37
CA MET A 165 23.50 -13.71 5.97
C MET A 165 23.17 -12.24 5.65
N ALA A 166 22.09 -11.69 6.20
CA ALA A 166 21.70 -10.30 6.03
C ALA A 166 22.68 -9.31 6.66
N GLN A 167 23.39 -9.74 7.72
CA GLN A 167 24.50 -9.00 8.33
C GLN A 167 25.82 -9.10 7.52
N GLY A 168 25.83 -9.79 6.38
CA GLY A 168 27.00 -9.91 5.51
C GLY A 168 27.98 -11.02 5.91
N HIS A 169 27.66 -11.87 6.90
CA HIS A 169 28.57 -12.94 7.34
C HIS A 169 28.77 -14.03 6.26
N ALA A 170 30.04 -14.46 6.07
CA ALA A 170 30.36 -15.64 5.26
C ALA A 170 29.95 -16.94 5.99
N ASN A 171 29.80 -18.06 5.24
CA ASN A 171 29.36 -19.33 5.82
C ASN A 171 30.23 -19.84 6.97
N THR A 172 31.54 -19.56 6.93
CA THR A 172 32.48 -19.91 8.02
C THR A 172 32.18 -19.13 9.31
N ALA A 173 31.97 -17.82 9.20
CA ALA A 173 31.62 -16.99 10.34
C ALA A 173 30.23 -17.33 10.91
N ILE A 174 29.28 -17.71 10.05
CA ILE A 174 27.95 -18.21 10.48
C ILE A 174 28.09 -19.52 11.23
N ALA A 175 28.93 -20.43 10.74
CA ALA A 175 29.18 -21.73 11.37
C ALA A 175 29.78 -21.56 12.79
N GLU A 176 30.77 -20.70 12.94
CA GLU A 176 31.39 -20.36 14.24
C GLU A 176 30.38 -19.72 15.20
N ARG A 177 29.66 -18.69 14.73
CA ARG A 177 28.66 -17.96 15.53
C ARG A 177 27.53 -18.84 16.02
N LEU A 178 27.09 -19.76 15.18
CA LEU A 178 25.96 -20.65 15.50
C LEU A 178 26.40 -22.02 16.08
N HIS A 179 27.69 -22.22 16.31
CA HIS A 179 28.29 -23.45 16.80
C HIS A 179 27.87 -24.71 16.01
N VAL A 180 27.94 -24.63 14.68
CA VAL A 180 27.63 -25.75 13.77
C VAL A 180 28.73 -25.92 12.71
N SER A 181 28.71 -27.05 12.00
CA SER A 181 29.63 -27.22 10.89
C SER A 181 29.27 -26.35 9.68
N ARG A 182 30.26 -25.99 8.87
CA ARG A 182 30.04 -25.28 7.59
C ARG A 182 29.06 -26.02 6.68
N SER A 183 29.14 -27.35 6.62
CA SER A 183 28.23 -28.18 5.84
C SER A 183 26.78 -28.08 6.34
N ALA A 184 26.55 -27.93 7.66
CA ALA A 184 25.23 -27.71 8.21
C ALA A 184 24.69 -26.32 7.80
N VAL A 185 25.53 -25.27 7.79
CA VAL A 185 25.15 -23.94 7.30
C VAL A 185 24.74 -24.01 5.82
N GLU A 186 25.52 -24.68 4.98
CA GLU A 186 25.20 -24.85 3.56
C GLU A 186 23.86 -25.59 3.35
N LYS A 187 23.58 -26.58 4.15
CA LYS A 187 22.29 -27.29 4.16
C LYS A 187 21.13 -26.38 4.53
N HIS A 188 21.28 -25.56 5.57
CA HIS A 188 20.25 -24.56 5.96
C HIS A 188 20.05 -23.51 4.86
N ILE A 189 21.11 -23.03 4.23
CA ILE A 189 21.02 -22.06 3.12
C ILE A 189 20.23 -22.63 1.92
N ASN A 190 20.49 -23.88 1.54
CA ASN A 190 19.74 -24.52 0.47
C ASN A 190 18.25 -24.68 0.85
N ALA A 191 17.96 -25.14 2.07
CA ALA A 191 16.59 -25.23 2.57
C ALA A 191 15.87 -23.85 2.62
N ILE A 192 16.59 -22.77 2.97
CA ILE A 192 16.07 -21.41 2.90
C ILE A 192 15.72 -21.04 1.47
N PHE A 193 16.60 -21.31 0.51
CA PHE A 193 16.34 -21.00 -0.91
C PHE A 193 15.13 -21.74 -1.46
N ASP A 194 14.98 -23.01 -1.09
CA ASP A 194 13.84 -23.84 -1.51
C ASP A 194 12.53 -23.34 -0.86
N LYS A 195 12.52 -23.04 0.45
CA LYS A 195 11.35 -22.54 1.16
C LYS A 195 10.94 -21.12 0.72
N LEU A 196 11.91 -20.29 0.34
CA LEU A 196 11.67 -18.99 -0.25
C LEU A 196 11.37 -19.05 -1.75
N GLU A 197 11.30 -20.23 -2.36
CA GLU A 197 10.99 -20.45 -3.78
C GLU A 197 11.89 -19.60 -4.71
N LEU A 198 13.20 -19.54 -4.41
CA LEU A 198 14.15 -18.75 -5.19
C LEU A 198 14.64 -19.54 -6.39
N PRO A 199 14.44 -19.03 -7.64
CA PRO A 199 14.76 -19.76 -8.85
C PRO A 199 16.26 -20.05 -8.97
N ALA A 200 16.61 -21.29 -9.34
CA ALA A 200 18.00 -21.72 -9.51
C ALA A 200 18.68 -21.11 -10.76
N SER A 201 17.89 -20.66 -11.75
CA SER A 201 18.32 -20.22 -13.07
C SER A 201 18.16 -18.72 -13.33
N SER A 202 17.89 -17.90 -12.31
CA SER A 202 17.89 -16.44 -12.45
C SER A 202 19.34 -15.95 -12.53
N GLY A 203 19.68 -15.06 -13.44
CA GLY A 203 21.00 -14.43 -13.51
C GLY A 203 21.44 -13.65 -12.26
N TYR A 204 20.71 -13.83 -11.15
CA TYR A 204 20.93 -13.18 -9.85
C TYR A 204 21.38 -14.17 -8.77
N SER A 205 22.21 -13.72 -7.84
CA SER A 205 22.61 -14.53 -6.70
C SER A 205 21.41 -14.82 -5.78
N ARG A 206 21.05 -16.12 -5.60
CA ARG A 206 20.00 -16.55 -4.66
C ARG A 206 20.25 -16.06 -3.25
N ARG A 207 21.52 -15.92 -2.84
CA ARG A 207 21.89 -15.36 -1.53
C ARG A 207 21.43 -13.91 -1.39
N VAL A 208 21.67 -13.09 -2.43
CA VAL A 208 21.23 -11.69 -2.44
C VAL A 208 19.70 -11.61 -2.41
N LEU A 209 19.03 -12.41 -3.25
CA LEU A 209 17.56 -12.44 -3.27
C LEU A 209 16.95 -12.85 -1.93
N ALA A 210 17.54 -13.82 -1.23
CA ALA A 210 17.10 -14.24 0.11
C ALA A 210 17.24 -13.10 1.13
N VAL A 211 18.37 -12.40 1.10
CA VAL A 211 18.63 -11.25 2.00
C VAL A 211 17.68 -10.10 1.71
N LEU A 212 17.46 -9.74 0.44
CA LEU A 212 16.50 -8.69 0.07
C LEU A 212 15.08 -9.03 0.52
N ARG A 213 14.67 -10.30 0.41
CA ARG A 213 13.35 -10.76 0.88
C ARG A 213 13.22 -10.68 2.40
N TYR A 214 14.31 -10.93 3.13
CA TYR A 214 14.35 -10.82 4.60
C TYR A 214 14.31 -9.35 5.08
N LEU A 215 14.98 -8.44 4.39
CA LEU A 215 15.03 -7.02 4.75
C LEU A 215 13.78 -6.24 4.33
N GLY A 216 13.02 -6.75 3.36
CA GLY A 216 11.79 -6.14 2.87
C GLY A 216 10.50 -6.75 3.48
N SER A 217 10.64 -7.56 4.51
CA SER A 217 9.53 -8.23 5.23
C SER A 217 9.12 -7.47 6.48
#